data_d414406459d601a0db483cb9044ce409
#
_entry.id   d414406459d601a0db483cb9044ce409
#
_cell.length_a   1.000
_cell.length_b   1.000
_cell.length_c   1.000
_cell.angle_alpha   90.00
_cell.angle_beta   90.00
_cell.angle_gamma   90.00
#
_symmetry.space_group_name_H-M   'P 1'
#
loop_
_entity.id
_entity.type
_entity.pdbx_description
1 polymer ?
#
loop_
_entity_poly.entity_id
_entity_poly.type
_entity_poly.pdbx_seq_one_letter_code
_entity_poly.pdbx_strand_id
1 'polypeptide(L)'
;MLQVSVYRYNPDQDAAPFMQEFQVDTGGKDIMVLDVLALIKEQDEGFSYRRSCREGVCGSDGMNINGKNGLACITPLSAVVKGNKLVVRPLPGLPVIRDLVVDMSIFYKQYEKVQPFLQNDTPAPAIERKQSPEEREKLDGLYECILCACCSTSCPSFWWNPDKFLGPAALLQAYRFLADSRDNKTEERLAALDDPFSVFRCRSIMNCVSVCPKGLNPTKAIGHIRQMLLQSGT
;
A
#
# COMPACT_ATOMS: atom_id res chain seq x y z
N MET A 1 16.53 -22.36 -15.61
CA MET A 1 15.20 -22.63 -14.98
C MET A 1 15.16 -22.01 -13.62
N LEU A 2 14.15 -21.17 -13.33
CA LEU A 2 13.90 -20.53 -12.04
C LEU A 2 12.90 -21.38 -11.25
N GLN A 3 13.19 -21.72 -10.01
CA GLN A 3 12.27 -22.39 -9.10
C GLN A 3 11.40 -21.33 -8.42
N VAL A 4 10.08 -21.40 -8.60
CA VAL A 4 9.13 -20.43 -8.06
C VAL A 4 8.14 -21.12 -7.15
N SER A 5 8.13 -20.72 -5.87
CA SER A 5 7.18 -21.19 -4.87
C SER A 5 6.07 -20.16 -4.73
N VAL A 6 4.84 -20.53 -5.07
CA VAL A 6 3.69 -19.61 -5.08
C VAL A 6 2.64 -20.07 -4.08
N TYR A 7 2.11 -19.15 -3.29
CA TYR A 7 0.98 -19.41 -2.41
C TYR A 7 -0.27 -19.68 -3.24
N ARG A 8 -0.95 -20.80 -2.93
CA ARG A 8 -2.18 -21.25 -3.57
C ARG A 8 -3.29 -21.39 -2.53
N TYR A 9 -4.46 -20.97 -2.91
CA TYR A 9 -5.69 -21.19 -2.17
C TYR A 9 -6.91 -20.91 -3.05
N ASN A 10 -7.76 -21.89 -3.18
CA ASN A 10 -9.09 -21.76 -3.77
C ASN A 10 -10.14 -22.17 -2.72
N PRO A 11 -10.94 -21.23 -2.17
CA PRO A 11 -11.90 -21.53 -1.10
C PRO A 11 -12.97 -22.56 -1.48
N ASP A 12 -13.22 -22.76 -2.79
CA ASP A 12 -14.20 -23.70 -3.29
C ASP A 12 -13.67 -25.15 -3.35
N GLN A 13 -12.35 -25.35 -3.26
CA GLN A 13 -11.70 -26.63 -3.51
C GLN A 13 -10.71 -27.04 -2.41
N ASP A 14 -10.04 -26.05 -1.78
CA ASP A 14 -8.92 -26.31 -0.87
C ASP A 14 -9.37 -26.23 0.59
N ALA A 15 -9.06 -27.23 1.38
CA ALA A 15 -9.30 -27.21 2.83
C ALA A 15 -8.38 -26.20 3.57
N ALA A 16 -7.18 -25.95 3.01
CA ALA A 16 -6.20 -25.00 3.56
C ALA A 16 -5.25 -24.51 2.46
N PRO A 17 -4.66 -23.33 2.63
CA PRO A 17 -3.66 -22.83 1.68
C PRO A 17 -2.38 -23.68 1.71
N PHE A 18 -1.69 -23.73 0.56
CA PHE A 18 -0.43 -24.44 0.39
C PHE A 18 0.55 -23.68 -0.52
N MET A 19 1.80 -24.12 -0.59
CA MET A 19 2.80 -23.59 -1.52
C MET A 19 2.96 -24.58 -2.67
N GLN A 20 2.80 -24.08 -3.91
CA GLN A 20 2.99 -24.84 -5.14
C GLN A 20 4.31 -24.44 -5.80
N GLU A 21 5.09 -25.42 -6.23
CA GLU A 21 6.36 -25.20 -6.92
C GLU A 21 6.17 -25.22 -8.43
N PHE A 22 6.76 -24.23 -9.11
CA PHE A 22 6.82 -24.14 -10.57
C PHE A 22 8.27 -24.04 -11.04
N GLN A 23 8.54 -24.61 -12.20
CA GLN A 23 9.79 -24.42 -12.92
C GLN A 23 9.53 -23.47 -14.09
N VAL A 24 10.16 -22.30 -14.07
CA VAL A 24 9.93 -21.25 -15.07
C VAL A 24 11.21 -21.02 -15.87
N ASP A 25 11.12 -21.13 -17.18
CA ASP A 25 12.21 -20.76 -18.06
C ASP A 25 12.11 -19.28 -18.44
N THR A 26 13.06 -18.51 -17.97
CA THR A 26 13.15 -17.06 -18.27
C THR A 26 13.98 -16.78 -19.54
N GLY A 27 14.47 -17.81 -20.20
CA GLY A 27 15.40 -17.68 -21.33
C GLY A 27 16.70 -16.94 -20.98
N GLY A 28 17.09 -16.97 -19.69
CA GLY A 28 18.27 -16.24 -19.18
C GLY A 28 18.09 -14.71 -19.10
N LYS A 29 16.89 -14.22 -19.30
CA LYS A 29 16.60 -12.77 -19.26
C LYS A 29 16.26 -12.33 -17.83
N ASP A 30 16.63 -11.10 -17.49
CA ASP A 30 16.18 -10.42 -16.28
C ASP A 30 14.81 -9.80 -16.55
N ILE A 31 13.74 -10.55 -16.26
CA ILE A 31 12.35 -10.14 -16.43
C ILE A 31 11.76 -9.71 -15.08
N MET A 32 10.60 -9.06 -15.10
CA MET A 32 9.89 -8.67 -13.88
C MET A 32 9.20 -9.86 -13.23
N VAL A 33 9.01 -9.80 -11.91
CA VAL A 33 8.23 -10.82 -11.18
C VAL A 33 6.85 -11.02 -11.80
N LEU A 34 6.20 -9.95 -12.28
CA LEU A 34 4.91 -10.04 -12.95
C LEU A 34 4.95 -10.89 -14.23
N ASP A 35 6.05 -10.84 -14.99
CA ASP A 35 6.21 -11.66 -16.18
C ASP A 35 6.36 -13.15 -15.82
N VAL A 36 7.06 -13.44 -14.72
CA VAL A 36 7.12 -14.80 -14.15
C VAL A 36 5.73 -15.34 -13.81
N LEU A 37 4.90 -14.50 -13.17
CA LEU A 37 3.51 -14.88 -12.85
C LEU A 37 2.67 -15.12 -14.12
N ALA A 38 2.95 -14.38 -15.19
CA ALA A 38 2.30 -14.63 -16.49
C ALA A 38 2.72 -16.00 -17.07
N LEU A 39 3.99 -16.34 -17.01
CA LEU A 39 4.49 -17.66 -17.45
C LEU A 39 3.93 -18.82 -16.59
N ILE A 40 3.72 -18.60 -15.28
CA ILE A 40 3.04 -19.56 -14.42
C ILE A 40 1.57 -19.71 -14.82
N LYS A 41 0.89 -18.59 -15.15
CA LYS A 41 -0.50 -18.61 -15.61
C LYS A 41 -0.69 -19.39 -16.91
N GLU A 42 0.33 -19.44 -17.78
CA GLU A 42 0.34 -20.28 -18.99
C GLU A 42 0.47 -21.78 -18.66
N GLN A 43 1.14 -22.13 -17.54
CA GLN A 43 1.26 -23.51 -17.05
C GLN A 43 0.02 -23.95 -16.25
N ASP A 44 -0.65 -23.02 -15.56
CA ASP A 44 -1.81 -23.30 -14.71
C ASP A 44 -2.85 -22.16 -14.86
N GLU A 45 -3.84 -22.40 -15.70
CA GLU A 45 -4.93 -21.46 -15.95
C GLU A 45 -5.76 -21.12 -14.69
N GLY A 46 -5.75 -21.97 -13.69
CA GLY A 46 -6.42 -21.76 -12.40
C GLY A 46 -5.78 -20.68 -11.53
N PHE A 47 -4.49 -20.36 -11.73
CA PHE A 47 -3.74 -19.42 -10.91
C PHE A 47 -4.26 -18.00 -11.01
N SER A 48 -4.47 -17.34 -9.85
CA SER A 48 -5.13 -16.03 -9.75
C SER A 48 -4.22 -14.97 -9.12
N TYR A 49 -4.10 -13.82 -9.80
CA TYR A 49 -3.40 -12.62 -9.33
C TYR A 49 -3.98 -11.37 -10.00
N ARG A 50 -3.74 -10.19 -9.42
CA ARG A 50 -4.17 -8.92 -10.00
C ARG A 50 -3.05 -8.31 -10.83
N ARG A 51 -3.41 -7.70 -11.95
CA ARG A 51 -2.53 -6.88 -12.79
C ARG A 51 -3.32 -5.84 -13.56
N SER A 52 -2.69 -4.71 -13.90
CA SER A 52 -3.30 -3.69 -14.77
C SER A 52 -2.23 -2.93 -15.55
N CYS A 53 -1.70 -1.80 -15.05
CA CYS A 53 -0.82 -0.89 -15.80
C CYS A 53 0.54 -1.49 -16.19
N ARG A 54 1.11 -2.38 -15.39
CA ARG A 54 2.44 -2.99 -15.56
C ARG A 54 3.64 -2.03 -15.45
N GLU A 55 3.43 -0.82 -14.92
CA GLU A 55 4.43 0.26 -14.87
C GLU A 55 4.50 0.95 -13.49
N GLY A 56 4.02 0.30 -12.43
CA GLY A 56 4.12 0.80 -11.06
C GLY A 56 3.21 1.97 -10.72
N VAL A 57 2.08 2.16 -11.44
CA VAL A 57 1.14 3.28 -11.26
C VAL A 57 -0.16 2.86 -10.60
N CYS A 58 -0.73 1.70 -10.97
CA CYS A 58 -2.05 1.28 -10.47
C CYS A 58 -2.03 0.60 -9.09
N GLY A 59 -0.90 0.07 -8.64
CA GLY A 59 -0.76 -0.62 -7.36
C GLY A 59 -1.47 -1.97 -7.25
N SER A 60 -2.12 -2.47 -8.32
CA SER A 60 -2.96 -3.67 -8.26
C SER A 60 -2.20 -4.98 -8.03
N ASP A 61 -0.93 -5.03 -8.42
CA ASP A 61 -0.03 -6.18 -8.33
C ASP A 61 0.87 -6.16 -7.08
N GLY A 62 0.39 -5.48 -6.03
CA GLY A 62 1.04 -5.52 -4.71
C GLY A 62 0.99 -6.91 -4.12
N MET A 63 2.15 -7.45 -3.72
CA MET A 63 2.28 -8.78 -3.14
C MET A 63 3.53 -8.90 -2.28
N ASN A 64 3.68 -10.03 -1.59
CA ASN A 64 4.89 -10.34 -0.82
C ASN A 64 5.85 -11.16 -1.68
N ILE A 65 7.02 -10.60 -1.96
CA ILE A 65 8.07 -11.18 -2.81
C ILE A 65 9.28 -11.46 -1.91
N ASN A 66 9.62 -12.73 -1.73
CA ASN A 66 10.71 -13.17 -0.85
C ASN A 66 10.68 -12.53 0.55
N GLY A 67 9.48 -12.40 1.14
CA GLY A 67 9.29 -11.84 2.48
C GLY A 67 9.16 -10.31 2.55
N LYS A 68 9.33 -9.58 1.44
CA LYS A 68 9.17 -8.14 1.36
C LYS A 68 7.99 -7.76 0.47
N ASN A 69 7.14 -6.85 0.92
CA ASN A 69 6.04 -6.35 0.09
C ASN A 69 6.57 -5.43 -1.02
N GLY A 70 6.00 -5.54 -2.21
CA GLY A 70 6.39 -4.76 -3.38
C GLY A 70 5.41 -4.94 -4.53
N LEU A 71 5.67 -4.25 -5.65
CA LEU A 71 4.90 -4.42 -6.88
C LEU A 71 5.64 -5.40 -7.80
N ALA A 72 4.94 -6.41 -8.29
CA ALA A 72 5.52 -7.42 -9.16
C ALA A 72 5.95 -6.85 -10.52
N CYS A 73 5.26 -5.81 -11.02
CA CYS A 73 5.52 -5.23 -12.35
C CYS A 73 6.80 -4.39 -12.45
N ILE A 74 7.34 -3.92 -11.33
CA ILE A 74 8.57 -3.12 -11.30
C ILE A 74 9.68 -3.76 -10.46
N THR A 75 9.51 -5.02 -10.06
CA THR A 75 10.52 -5.77 -9.32
C THR A 75 11.23 -6.74 -10.28
N PRO A 76 12.49 -6.45 -10.71
CA PRO A 76 13.24 -7.34 -11.57
C PRO A 76 13.73 -8.56 -10.79
N LEU A 77 13.87 -9.69 -11.46
CA LEU A 77 14.37 -10.94 -10.84
C LEU A 77 15.76 -10.76 -10.21
N SER A 78 16.65 -10.02 -10.86
CA SER A 78 18.01 -9.73 -10.36
C SER A 78 18.02 -9.08 -8.98
N ALA A 79 17.00 -8.32 -8.64
CA ALA A 79 16.89 -7.65 -7.34
C ALA A 79 16.43 -8.58 -6.20
N VAL A 80 15.75 -9.67 -6.51
CA VAL A 80 15.06 -10.50 -5.50
C VAL A 80 15.45 -11.96 -5.49
N VAL A 81 15.90 -12.54 -6.61
CA VAL A 81 16.26 -13.96 -6.70
C VAL A 81 17.56 -14.24 -5.97
N LYS A 82 17.54 -15.23 -5.09
CA LYS A 82 18.72 -15.74 -4.38
C LYS A 82 18.82 -17.24 -4.61
N GLY A 83 19.95 -17.70 -5.13
CA GLY A 83 20.16 -19.13 -5.37
C GLY A 83 19.12 -19.79 -6.27
N ASN A 84 18.66 -19.08 -7.30
CA ASN A 84 17.68 -19.53 -8.30
C ASN A 84 16.27 -19.85 -7.75
N LYS A 85 15.88 -19.17 -6.63
CA LYS A 85 14.57 -19.34 -5.98
C LYS A 85 13.83 -18.04 -5.85
N LEU A 86 12.51 -18.09 -6.10
CA LEU A 86 11.57 -17.00 -5.89
C LEU A 86 10.38 -17.51 -5.08
N VAL A 87 9.99 -16.80 -4.04
CA VAL A 87 8.79 -17.10 -3.24
C VAL A 87 7.83 -15.94 -3.34
N VAL A 88 6.58 -16.21 -3.76
CA VAL A 88 5.54 -15.20 -3.91
C VAL A 88 4.32 -15.58 -3.07
N ARG A 89 3.84 -14.61 -2.28
CA ARG A 89 2.69 -14.75 -1.39
C ARG A 89 1.76 -13.54 -1.52
N PRO A 90 0.49 -13.65 -1.13
CA PRO A 90 -0.41 -12.49 -1.05
C PRO A 90 0.13 -11.46 -0.03
N LEU A 91 -0.37 -10.23 -0.09
CA LEU A 91 -0.11 -9.22 0.93
C LEU A 91 -0.56 -9.74 2.30
N PRO A 92 0.31 -9.72 3.33
CA PRO A 92 -0.02 -10.25 4.65
C PRO A 92 -1.03 -9.39 5.40
N GLY A 93 -1.81 -10.01 6.30
CA GLY A 93 -2.75 -9.31 7.18
C GLY A 93 -4.06 -8.88 6.52
N LEU A 94 -4.30 -9.27 5.27
CA LEU A 94 -5.59 -9.15 4.59
C LEU A 94 -6.16 -10.55 4.30
N PRO A 95 -7.48 -10.74 4.33
CA PRO A 95 -8.09 -12.01 3.95
C PRO A 95 -7.78 -12.38 2.51
N VAL A 96 -7.41 -13.63 2.26
CA VAL A 96 -7.17 -14.13 0.91
C VAL A 96 -8.50 -14.54 0.28
N ILE A 97 -8.80 -13.98 -0.90
CA ILE A 97 -9.94 -14.38 -1.73
C ILE A 97 -9.57 -15.64 -2.52
N ARG A 98 -8.45 -15.60 -3.24
CA ARG A 98 -7.93 -16.70 -4.02
C ARG A 98 -6.46 -16.46 -4.37
N ASP A 99 -5.60 -17.42 -4.15
CA ASP A 99 -4.15 -17.39 -4.46
C ASP A 99 -3.48 -16.08 -3.98
N LEU A 100 -3.05 -15.22 -4.89
CA LEU A 100 -2.42 -13.93 -4.57
C LEU A 100 -3.43 -12.76 -4.45
N VAL A 101 -4.73 -13.03 -4.62
CA VAL A 101 -5.78 -12.02 -4.57
C VAL A 101 -6.30 -11.90 -3.14
N VAL A 102 -6.18 -10.71 -2.56
CA VAL A 102 -6.65 -10.37 -1.20
C VAL A 102 -7.88 -9.46 -1.22
N ASP A 103 -8.68 -9.52 -0.16
CA ASP A 103 -9.77 -8.59 0.09
C ASP A 103 -9.22 -7.27 0.63
N MET A 104 -9.43 -6.20 -0.14
CA MET A 104 -8.99 -4.85 0.17
C MET A 104 -10.03 -4.03 0.95
N SER A 105 -11.18 -4.60 1.30
CA SER A 105 -12.31 -3.86 1.89
C SER A 105 -11.94 -3.12 3.16
N ILE A 106 -11.19 -3.76 4.07
CA ILE A 106 -10.77 -3.12 5.32
C ILE A 106 -9.78 -1.98 5.06
N PHE A 107 -8.89 -2.12 4.08
CA PHE A 107 -7.93 -1.10 3.69
C PHE A 107 -8.65 0.15 3.15
N TYR A 108 -9.62 -0.01 2.26
CA TYR A 108 -10.40 1.10 1.72
C TYR A 108 -11.32 1.71 2.77
N LYS A 109 -11.91 0.92 3.66
CA LYS A 109 -12.68 1.43 4.80
C LYS A 109 -11.86 2.34 5.72
N GLN A 110 -10.58 2.01 5.95
CA GLN A 110 -9.68 2.88 6.72
C GLN A 110 -9.31 4.15 5.93
N TYR A 111 -9.15 4.04 4.62
CA TYR A 111 -8.91 5.17 3.74
C TYR A 111 -10.11 6.14 3.70
N GLU A 112 -11.32 5.65 3.61
CA GLU A 112 -12.55 6.45 3.61
C GLU A 112 -12.75 7.24 4.91
N LYS A 113 -12.36 6.67 6.05
CA LYS A 113 -12.46 7.34 7.36
C LYS A 113 -11.70 8.66 7.43
N VAL A 114 -10.64 8.83 6.68
CA VAL A 114 -9.85 10.08 6.67
C VAL A 114 -10.39 11.11 5.69
N GLN A 115 -11.54 10.85 5.05
CA GLN A 115 -12.19 11.76 4.09
C GLN A 115 -11.18 12.30 3.06
N PRO A 116 -10.62 11.45 2.18
CA PRO A 116 -9.48 11.77 1.34
C PRO A 116 -9.88 12.59 0.11
N PHE A 117 -10.50 13.72 0.33
CA PHE A 117 -10.90 14.70 -0.68
C PHE A 117 -10.79 16.12 -0.10
N LEU A 118 -10.58 17.11 -0.96
CA LEU A 118 -10.46 18.52 -0.56
C LEU A 118 -11.79 19.02 0.01
N GLN A 119 -11.73 19.64 1.17
CA GLN A 119 -12.90 20.25 1.84
C GLN A 119 -12.65 21.73 2.07
N ASN A 120 -13.58 22.56 1.58
CA ASN A 120 -13.51 24.00 1.76
C ASN A 120 -14.92 24.60 1.68
N ASP A 121 -15.36 25.21 2.78
CA ASP A 121 -16.72 25.80 2.90
C ASP A 121 -16.79 27.23 2.39
N THR A 122 -15.67 27.86 2.03
CA THR A 122 -15.71 29.22 1.48
C THR A 122 -16.28 29.17 0.05
N PRO A 123 -17.00 30.21 -0.37
CA PRO A 123 -17.52 30.30 -1.73
C PRO A 123 -16.43 30.03 -2.77
N ALA A 124 -16.79 29.31 -3.83
CA ALA A 124 -15.86 29.05 -4.92
C ALA A 124 -15.39 30.37 -5.54
N PRO A 125 -14.09 30.60 -5.73
CA PRO A 125 -13.60 31.78 -6.42
C PRO A 125 -14.01 31.76 -7.90
N ALA A 126 -13.97 32.93 -8.56
CA ALA A 126 -14.38 33.05 -9.95
C ALA A 126 -13.56 32.19 -10.93
N ILE A 127 -12.30 31.86 -10.59
CA ILE A 127 -11.42 31.07 -11.43
C ILE A 127 -11.09 29.76 -10.72
N GLU A 128 -10.12 29.77 -9.80
CA GLU A 128 -9.64 28.57 -9.09
C GLU A 128 -9.04 28.94 -7.72
N ARG A 129 -8.94 27.97 -6.82
CA ARG A 129 -8.18 28.11 -5.57
C ARG A 129 -6.70 27.94 -5.88
N LYS A 130 -5.98 29.05 -5.91
CA LYS A 130 -4.54 29.06 -6.21
C LYS A 130 -3.72 28.55 -5.03
N GLN A 131 -2.54 28.01 -5.33
CA GLN A 131 -1.47 27.70 -4.38
C GLN A 131 -0.18 28.36 -4.85
N SER A 132 0.66 28.81 -3.92
CA SER A 132 2.03 29.19 -4.28
C SER A 132 2.88 27.94 -4.57
N PRO A 133 4.02 28.06 -5.25
CA PRO A 133 4.97 26.94 -5.42
C PRO A 133 5.37 26.32 -4.08
N GLU A 134 5.59 27.12 -3.04
CA GLU A 134 5.99 26.68 -1.70
C GLU A 134 4.87 25.92 -0.98
N GLU A 135 3.61 26.30 -1.18
CA GLU A 135 2.46 25.56 -0.68
C GLU A 135 2.30 24.24 -1.40
N ARG A 136 2.49 24.22 -2.72
CA ARG A 136 2.42 23.02 -3.54
C ARG A 136 3.52 22.02 -3.19
N GLU A 137 4.74 22.49 -2.91
CA GLU A 137 5.88 21.66 -2.51
C GLU A 137 5.61 20.87 -1.22
N LYS A 138 4.79 21.41 -0.29
CA LYS A 138 4.39 20.70 0.93
C LYS A 138 3.62 19.40 0.66
N LEU A 139 3.05 19.24 -0.51
CA LEU A 139 2.30 18.05 -0.92
C LEU A 139 3.18 17.00 -1.59
N ASP A 140 4.43 17.30 -1.92
CA ASP A 140 5.36 16.35 -2.51
C ASP A 140 5.67 15.22 -1.53
N GLY A 141 5.63 13.98 -2.04
CA GLY A 141 5.73 12.78 -1.21
C GLY A 141 4.42 12.39 -0.52
N LEU A 142 3.30 13.05 -0.81
CA LEU A 142 1.99 12.72 -0.24
C LEU A 142 0.98 12.29 -1.32
N TYR A 143 0.83 13.07 -2.39
CA TYR A 143 -0.17 12.81 -3.44
C TYR A 143 0.22 11.66 -4.38
N GLU A 144 1.48 11.27 -4.44
CA GLU A 144 1.98 10.19 -5.30
C GLU A 144 1.61 8.78 -4.80
N CYS A 145 0.92 8.69 -3.67
CA CYS A 145 0.47 7.43 -3.12
C CYS A 145 -0.55 6.75 -4.06
N ILE A 146 -0.22 5.52 -4.50
CA ILE A 146 -1.00 4.72 -5.43
C ILE A 146 -1.93 3.70 -4.73
N LEU A 147 -2.09 3.78 -3.43
CA LEU A 147 -2.96 2.90 -2.62
C LEU A 147 -2.70 1.39 -2.81
N CYS A 148 -1.46 0.99 -3.05
CA CYS A 148 -1.08 -0.42 -3.27
C CYS A 148 -1.13 -1.30 -2.02
N ALA A 149 -1.37 -0.74 -0.85
CA ALA A 149 -1.39 -1.38 0.47
C ALA A 149 -0.08 -2.02 0.95
N CYS A 150 1.02 -2.00 0.21
CA CYS A 150 2.30 -2.59 0.63
C CYS A 150 2.75 -2.08 2.01
N CYS A 151 2.58 -0.80 2.31
CA CYS A 151 2.96 -0.18 3.58
C CYS A 151 2.06 -0.62 4.74
N SER A 152 0.74 -0.62 4.55
CA SER A 152 -0.23 -1.01 5.59
C SER A 152 -0.08 -2.49 5.94
N THR A 153 0.05 -3.34 4.95
CA THR A 153 0.20 -4.79 5.11
C THR A 153 1.60 -5.23 5.58
N SER A 154 2.57 -4.33 5.64
CA SER A 154 3.89 -4.57 6.27
C SER A 154 3.97 -4.09 7.73
N CYS A 155 2.91 -3.43 8.21
CA CYS A 155 2.90 -2.79 9.53
C CYS A 155 2.37 -3.73 10.61
N PRO A 156 3.18 -4.10 11.64
CA PRO A 156 2.69 -4.93 12.74
C PRO A 156 1.51 -4.32 13.49
N SER A 157 1.47 -3.01 13.67
CA SER A 157 0.33 -2.33 14.31
C SER A 157 -0.97 -2.51 13.53
N PHE A 158 -0.90 -2.59 12.19
CA PHE A 158 -2.04 -2.90 11.35
C PHE A 158 -2.47 -4.37 11.48
N TRP A 159 -1.55 -5.31 11.57
CA TRP A 159 -1.88 -6.73 11.77
C TRP A 159 -2.59 -6.98 13.10
N TRP A 160 -2.16 -6.28 14.17
CA TRP A 160 -2.73 -6.46 15.52
C TRP A 160 -4.09 -5.79 15.70
N ASN A 161 -4.36 -4.71 14.99
CA ASN A 161 -5.60 -3.93 15.10
C ASN A 161 -6.12 -3.48 13.73
N PRO A 162 -6.42 -4.39 12.81
CA PRO A 162 -6.81 -4.05 11.44
C PRO A 162 -8.15 -3.31 11.35
N ASP A 163 -9.01 -3.48 12.36
CA ASP A 163 -10.32 -2.84 12.50
C ASP A 163 -10.25 -1.40 13.03
N LYS A 164 -9.19 -1.06 13.78
CA LYS A 164 -9.06 0.21 14.52
C LYS A 164 -7.95 1.10 14.00
N PHE A 165 -6.77 0.54 13.74
CA PHE A 165 -5.63 1.31 13.26
C PHE A 165 -5.82 1.69 11.78
N LEU A 166 -5.81 2.99 11.49
CA LEU A 166 -6.01 3.50 10.13
C LEU A 166 -4.94 3.01 9.13
N GLY A 167 -3.75 2.73 9.63
CA GLY A 167 -2.63 2.29 8.80
C GLY A 167 -1.86 3.42 8.14
N PRO A 168 -0.63 3.12 7.68
CA PRO A 168 0.27 4.12 7.12
C PRO A 168 -0.27 4.83 5.88
N ALA A 169 -0.97 4.13 4.98
CA ALA A 169 -1.51 4.73 3.76
C ALA A 169 -2.61 5.74 4.04
N ALA A 170 -3.60 5.39 4.88
CA ALA A 170 -4.68 6.30 5.24
C ALA A 170 -4.15 7.53 6.00
N LEU A 171 -3.19 7.35 6.93
CA LEU A 171 -2.58 8.46 7.66
C LEU A 171 -1.71 9.35 6.75
N LEU A 172 -1.04 8.80 5.75
CA LEU A 172 -0.36 9.60 4.72
C LEU A 172 -1.36 10.49 3.97
N GLN A 173 -2.50 9.92 3.57
CA GLN A 173 -3.55 10.65 2.88
C GLN A 173 -4.26 11.67 3.79
N ALA A 174 -4.43 11.38 5.08
CA ALA A 174 -4.92 12.37 6.04
C ALA A 174 -4.01 13.59 6.09
N TYR A 175 -2.69 13.38 6.21
CA TYR A 175 -1.73 14.47 6.22
C TYR A 175 -1.70 15.25 4.90
N ARG A 176 -1.90 14.60 3.76
CA ARG A 176 -2.01 15.29 2.46
C ARG A 176 -3.03 16.42 2.50
N PHE A 177 -4.20 16.21 3.10
CA PHE A 177 -5.24 17.25 3.18
C PHE A 177 -5.03 18.22 4.34
N LEU A 178 -4.39 17.79 5.44
CA LEU A 178 -3.95 18.68 6.51
C LEU A 178 -2.85 19.67 6.06
N ALA A 179 -2.03 19.28 5.09
CA ALA A 179 -0.97 20.11 4.52
C ALA A 179 -1.43 20.96 3.32
N ASP A 180 -2.62 20.72 2.79
CA ASP A 180 -3.12 21.43 1.61
C ASP A 180 -3.72 22.79 2.02
N SER A 181 -3.10 23.88 1.59
CA SER A 181 -3.55 25.26 1.91
C SER A 181 -4.96 25.60 1.40
N ARG A 182 -5.52 24.79 0.51
CA ARG A 182 -6.88 24.93 -0.02
C ARG A 182 -7.94 24.23 0.82
N ASP A 183 -7.54 23.34 1.73
CA ASP A 183 -8.45 22.66 2.68
C ASP A 183 -8.61 23.53 3.94
N ASN A 184 -9.85 23.74 4.42
CA ASN A 184 -10.11 24.54 5.61
C ASN A 184 -10.72 23.74 6.77
N LYS A 185 -10.64 22.40 6.72
CA LYS A 185 -11.20 21.50 7.73
C LYS A 185 -10.12 20.89 8.65
N THR A 186 -9.07 21.64 8.95
CA THR A 186 -7.95 21.16 9.77
C THR A 186 -8.41 20.69 11.15
N GLU A 187 -9.25 21.46 11.83
CA GLU A 187 -9.72 21.14 13.19
C GLU A 187 -10.57 19.86 13.20
N GLU A 188 -11.53 19.75 12.28
CA GLU A 188 -12.40 18.58 12.17
C GLU A 188 -11.60 17.33 11.80
N ARG A 189 -10.60 17.46 10.90
CA ARG A 189 -9.71 16.36 10.53
C ARG A 189 -8.86 15.90 11.71
N LEU A 190 -8.28 16.84 12.48
CA LEU A 190 -7.50 16.52 13.67
C LEU A 190 -8.36 15.86 14.75
N ALA A 191 -9.56 16.39 15.01
CA ALA A 191 -10.49 15.80 15.99
C ALA A 191 -10.86 14.35 15.62
N ALA A 192 -11.04 14.06 14.32
CA ALA A 192 -11.31 12.69 13.84
C ALA A 192 -10.10 11.74 13.97
N LEU A 193 -8.89 12.26 14.11
CA LEU A 193 -7.64 11.51 14.26
C LEU A 193 -7.16 11.40 15.71
N ASP A 194 -7.74 12.17 16.62
CA ASP A 194 -7.38 12.17 18.06
C ASP A 194 -7.99 10.95 18.77
N ASP A 195 -7.42 9.80 18.47
CA ASP A 195 -7.82 8.50 19.02
C ASP A 195 -6.57 7.63 19.26
N PRO A 196 -6.52 6.88 20.36
CA PRO A 196 -5.37 6.02 20.71
C PRO A 196 -5.03 4.98 19.63
N PHE A 197 -6.01 4.55 18.83
CA PHE A 197 -5.86 3.56 17.77
C PHE A 197 -5.65 4.18 16.39
N SER A 198 -5.81 5.49 16.23
CA SER A 198 -5.48 6.21 14.99
C SER A 198 -3.98 6.50 14.91
N VAL A 199 -3.61 7.78 15.07
CA VAL A 199 -2.22 8.26 14.89
C VAL A 199 -1.27 7.66 15.94
N PHE A 200 -1.71 7.56 17.20
CA PHE A 200 -0.87 7.13 18.32
C PHE A 200 -0.57 5.61 18.34
N ARG A 201 -1.27 4.82 17.55
CA ARG A 201 -0.96 3.39 17.38
C ARG A 201 0.30 3.12 16.56
N CYS A 202 0.77 4.08 15.76
CA CYS A 202 2.04 3.96 15.06
C CYS A 202 3.21 3.87 16.06
N ARG A 203 4.08 2.88 15.91
CA ARG A 203 5.27 2.66 16.75
C ARG A 203 6.57 3.04 16.05
N SER A 204 6.51 3.75 14.94
CA SER A 204 7.67 4.22 14.17
C SER A 204 8.64 3.09 13.76
N ILE A 205 8.12 1.89 13.47
CA ILE A 205 8.91 0.72 13.05
C ILE A 205 9.52 0.93 11.65
N MET A 206 8.90 1.80 10.84
CA MET A 206 9.36 2.22 9.50
C MET A 206 9.30 1.15 8.40
N ASN A 207 8.72 -0.02 8.62
CA ASN A 207 8.48 -0.99 7.55
C ASN A 207 7.73 -0.37 6.37
N CYS A 208 6.76 0.51 6.65
CA CYS A 208 5.99 1.22 5.64
C CYS A 208 6.84 2.09 4.69
N VAL A 209 7.97 2.61 5.18
CA VAL A 209 8.91 3.37 4.35
C VAL A 209 9.73 2.44 3.47
N SER A 210 10.26 1.35 4.05
CA SER A 210 11.16 0.42 3.36
C SER A 210 10.49 -0.37 2.24
N VAL A 211 9.16 -0.53 2.26
CA VAL A 211 8.40 -1.29 1.26
C VAL A 211 7.63 -0.41 0.27
N CYS A 212 7.67 0.92 0.44
CA CYS A 212 6.90 1.80 -0.44
C CYS A 212 7.51 1.82 -1.86
N PRO A 213 6.78 1.36 -2.90
CA PRO A 213 7.31 1.33 -4.27
C PRO A 213 7.46 2.72 -4.89
N LYS A 214 6.85 3.75 -4.27
CA LYS A 214 6.97 5.16 -4.68
C LYS A 214 7.98 5.94 -3.83
N GLY A 215 8.70 5.29 -2.89
CA GLY A 215 9.68 5.95 -2.04
C GLY A 215 9.10 6.93 -1.01
N LEU A 216 7.80 6.84 -0.71
CA LEU A 216 7.12 7.76 0.20
C LEU A 216 7.47 7.45 1.67
N ASN A 217 7.28 8.45 2.53
CA ASN A 217 7.53 8.33 3.97
C ASN A 217 6.27 8.51 4.83
N PRO A 218 5.43 7.49 5.00
CA PRO A 218 4.25 7.58 5.86
C PRO A 218 4.58 7.90 7.32
N THR A 219 5.73 7.45 7.83
CA THR A 219 6.13 7.72 9.22
C THR A 219 6.37 9.21 9.45
N LYS A 220 6.94 9.93 8.47
CA LYS A 220 7.11 11.39 8.53
C LYS A 220 5.75 12.10 8.58
N ALA A 221 4.82 11.71 7.71
CA ALA A 221 3.46 12.26 7.69
C ALA A 221 2.74 12.06 9.03
N ILE A 222 2.82 10.86 9.61
CA ILE A 222 2.26 10.53 10.93
C ILE A 222 2.89 11.40 12.02
N GLY A 223 4.20 11.63 11.93
CA GLY A 223 4.92 12.53 12.85
C GLY A 223 4.38 13.96 12.83
N HIS A 224 4.11 14.50 11.65
CA HIS A 224 3.50 15.84 11.50
C HIS A 224 2.08 15.90 12.08
N ILE A 225 1.24 14.90 11.83
CA ILE A 225 -0.11 14.84 12.42
C ILE A 225 -0.03 14.85 13.95
N ARG A 226 0.88 14.06 14.55
CA ARG A 226 1.09 14.06 16.00
C ARG A 226 1.48 15.42 16.54
N GLN A 227 2.39 16.12 15.84
CA GLN A 227 2.80 17.46 16.23
C GLN A 227 1.62 18.44 16.17
N MET A 228 0.80 18.38 15.13
CA MET A 228 -0.40 19.21 15.02
C MET A 228 -1.39 18.94 16.15
N LEU A 229 -1.66 17.66 16.49
CA LEU A 229 -2.54 17.28 17.61
C LEU A 229 -2.04 17.80 18.97
N LEU A 230 -0.73 17.75 19.20
CA LEU A 230 -0.14 18.27 20.44
C LEU A 230 -0.21 19.80 20.53
N GLN A 231 -0.18 20.51 19.41
CA GLN A 231 -0.29 21.96 19.36
C GLN A 231 -1.75 22.44 19.46
N SER A 232 -2.72 21.67 18.98
CA SER A 232 -4.14 22.02 19.06
C SER A 232 -4.77 21.71 20.42
N GLY A 233 -4.17 20.83 21.22
CA GLY A 233 -4.63 20.45 22.57
C GLY A 233 -4.12 21.34 23.71
N THR A 234 -3.39 22.42 23.39
CA THR A 234 -2.95 23.48 24.30
C THR A 234 -3.74 24.75 24.11
#